data_87b2f050c3131f2ae228b51beccea04d
#
_entry.id   87b2f050c3131f2ae228b51beccea04d
#
_cell.length_a   1.000
_cell.length_b   1.000
_cell.length_c   1.000
_cell.angle_alpha   90.00
_cell.angle_beta   90.00
_cell.angle_gamma   90.00
#
_symmetry.space_group_name_H-M   'P 1'
#
loop_
_entity.id
_entity.type
_entity.pdbx_description
1 polymer ?
#
loop_
_entity_poly.entity_id
_entity_poly.type
_entity_poly.pdbx_seq_one_letter_code
_entity_poly.pdbx_strand_id
1 'polypeptide(L)'
;MIKQRYRIRFPQVDSKDLGQDEVGFKLIEDNETTELRFHDYDVIYNRPGLYEQLFYDRLKCSSPRKVADILKQSLDAVGEHLTEMRVLDLGAGNGIMGEEIKAHGVSRLVGIDIIPEAKTACFRDRPAVYDDYYIVDFMKLTNEERETIDSWSIDCLTSVAALGFGDIPPKAFFQGLQFVQTGGWVAFNIKETFLDNSDRSGFSKFIRELIFSEYLNIHHLERYRHRLSIEGAPLYYFAVVAQKNAAIPEDFLEKVLKSYEIEE
;
A
#
# COMPACT_ATOMS: atom_id res chain seq x y z
N MET A 1 -26.85 6.59 -3.84
CA MET A 1 -26.77 5.24 -4.46
C MET A 1 -26.95 4.22 -3.35
N ILE A 2 -27.87 3.23 -3.46
CA ILE A 2 -28.01 2.15 -2.46
C ILE A 2 -26.77 1.28 -2.60
N LYS A 3 -25.88 1.26 -1.59
CA LYS A 3 -24.72 0.35 -1.60
C LYS A 3 -25.24 -1.08 -1.56
N GLN A 4 -24.91 -1.87 -2.57
CA GLN A 4 -25.19 -3.30 -2.60
C GLN A 4 -24.57 -3.95 -1.36
N ARG A 5 -25.35 -4.79 -0.66
CA ARG A 5 -24.84 -5.49 0.53
C ARG A 5 -24.73 -6.98 0.23
N TYR A 6 -23.55 -7.49 0.50
CA TYR A 6 -23.19 -8.89 0.30
C TYR A 6 -23.33 -9.67 1.60
N ARG A 7 -23.69 -10.94 1.50
CA ARG A 7 -23.70 -11.85 2.64
C ARG A 7 -22.34 -12.54 2.75
N ILE A 8 -21.52 -12.07 3.70
CA ILE A 8 -20.16 -12.54 3.95
C ILE A 8 -20.17 -13.41 5.22
N ARG A 9 -19.54 -14.58 5.16
CA ARG A 9 -19.29 -15.45 6.30
C ARG A 9 -17.79 -15.74 6.40
N PHE A 10 -17.22 -15.54 7.59
CA PHE A 10 -15.86 -15.97 7.88
C PHE A 10 -15.88 -17.44 8.33
N PRO A 11 -14.86 -18.25 7.94
CA PRO A 11 -14.72 -19.60 8.44
C PRO A 11 -14.44 -19.58 9.95
N GLN A 12 -14.89 -20.61 10.65
CA GLN A 12 -14.57 -20.85 12.05
C GLN A 12 -13.30 -21.71 12.11
N VAL A 13 -12.16 -21.11 11.83
CA VAL A 13 -10.84 -21.77 11.89
C VAL A 13 -9.91 -20.91 12.75
N ASP A 14 -8.97 -21.54 13.44
CA ASP A 14 -7.89 -20.80 14.08
C ASP A 14 -6.94 -20.29 12.97
N SER A 15 -7.02 -19.00 12.66
CA SER A 15 -6.20 -18.40 11.60
C SER A 15 -4.78 -18.05 12.03
N LYS A 16 -4.38 -18.40 13.26
CA LYS A 16 -3.04 -18.09 13.78
C LYS A 16 -1.92 -18.74 13.01
N ASP A 17 -2.21 -19.90 12.41
CA ASP A 17 -1.25 -20.67 11.62
C ASP A 17 -1.34 -20.39 10.11
N LEU A 18 -2.29 -19.53 9.67
CA LEU A 18 -2.47 -19.15 8.28
C LEU A 18 -1.77 -17.83 7.98
N GLY A 19 -1.09 -17.76 6.84
CA GLY A 19 -0.66 -16.48 6.26
C GLY A 19 -1.87 -15.58 5.98
N GLN A 20 -1.67 -14.26 5.96
CA GLN A 20 -2.77 -13.34 5.65
C GLN A 20 -3.31 -13.52 4.22
N ASP A 21 -2.47 -13.98 3.32
CA ASP A 21 -2.77 -14.37 1.92
C ASP A 21 -3.57 -15.67 1.81
N GLU A 22 -3.52 -16.53 2.83
CA GLU A 22 -4.28 -17.79 2.91
C GLU A 22 -5.67 -17.62 3.51
N VAL A 23 -5.91 -16.49 4.19
CA VAL A 23 -7.21 -16.22 4.83
C VAL A 23 -8.28 -15.94 3.79
N GLY A 24 -9.42 -16.62 3.93
CA GLY A 24 -10.55 -16.50 3.01
C GLY A 24 -11.87 -16.21 3.71
N PHE A 25 -12.88 -16.05 2.89
CA PHE A 25 -14.26 -15.87 3.32
C PHE A 25 -15.24 -16.55 2.34
N LYS A 26 -16.46 -16.79 2.80
CA LYS A 26 -17.54 -17.28 1.97
C LYS A 26 -18.44 -16.11 1.58
N LEU A 27 -18.58 -15.91 0.28
CA LEU A 27 -19.53 -14.97 -0.32
C LEU A 27 -20.79 -15.73 -0.73
N ILE A 28 -21.96 -15.24 -0.32
CA ILE A 28 -23.24 -15.86 -0.62
C ILE A 28 -24.04 -14.88 -1.46
N GLU A 29 -24.27 -15.24 -2.73
CA GLU A 29 -25.04 -14.51 -3.74
C GLU A 29 -26.03 -15.47 -4.39
N ASP A 30 -27.28 -15.07 -4.56
CA ASP A 30 -28.34 -15.84 -5.26
C ASP A 30 -28.46 -17.31 -4.81
N ASN A 31 -28.28 -17.59 -3.52
CA ASN A 31 -28.21 -18.91 -2.89
C ASN A 31 -27.00 -19.79 -3.27
N GLU A 32 -26.07 -19.25 -4.03
CA GLU A 32 -24.78 -19.88 -4.28
C GLU A 32 -23.74 -19.40 -3.26
N THR A 33 -22.77 -20.25 -2.94
CA THR A 33 -21.68 -19.92 -2.01
C THR A 33 -20.36 -20.08 -2.75
N THR A 34 -19.61 -18.98 -2.85
CA THR A 34 -18.27 -18.93 -3.41
C THR A 34 -17.27 -18.75 -2.29
N GLU A 35 -16.22 -19.55 -2.27
CA GLU A 35 -15.07 -19.34 -1.38
C GLU A 35 -14.06 -18.45 -2.07
N LEU A 36 -13.67 -17.37 -1.42
CA LEU A 36 -12.70 -16.38 -1.92
C LEU A 36 -11.62 -16.15 -0.87
N ARG A 37 -10.39 -15.92 -1.32
CA ARG A 37 -9.31 -15.43 -0.47
C ARG A 37 -9.36 -13.91 -0.39
N PHE A 38 -8.71 -13.33 0.62
CA PHE A 38 -8.62 -11.88 0.75
C PHE A 38 -7.83 -11.23 -0.41
N HIS A 39 -6.94 -11.98 -1.06
CA HIS A 39 -6.10 -11.54 -2.17
C HIS A 39 -6.68 -11.87 -3.57
N ASP A 40 -7.90 -12.40 -3.65
CA ASP A 40 -8.61 -12.54 -4.94
C ASP A 40 -9.21 -11.17 -5.34
N TYR A 41 -8.32 -10.17 -5.46
CA TYR A 41 -8.71 -8.75 -5.67
C TYR A 41 -9.46 -8.53 -6.96
N ASP A 42 -9.10 -9.21 -8.06
CA ASP A 42 -9.79 -9.16 -9.34
C ASP A 42 -11.29 -9.50 -9.17
N VAL A 43 -11.59 -10.57 -8.43
CA VAL A 43 -12.94 -11.02 -8.14
C VAL A 43 -13.66 -10.06 -7.20
N ILE A 44 -12.96 -9.54 -6.17
CA ILE A 44 -13.50 -8.62 -5.17
C ILE A 44 -13.84 -7.27 -5.80
N TYR A 45 -12.92 -6.69 -6.59
CA TYR A 45 -13.12 -5.38 -7.23
C TYR A 45 -14.22 -5.40 -8.29
N ASN A 46 -14.47 -6.53 -8.94
CA ASN A 46 -15.59 -6.69 -9.89
C ASN A 46 -16.97 -6.60 -9.22
N ARG A 47 -17.03 -6.64 -7.88
CA ARG A 47 -18.27 -6.53 -7.10
C ARG A 47 -18.37 -5.17 -6.40
N PRO A 48 -19.27 -4.26 -6.85
CA PRO A 48 -19.36 -2.90 -6.30
C PRO A 48 -19.57 -2.89 -4.78
N GLY A 49 -18.63 -2.29 -4.03
CA GLY A 49 -18.70 -2.15 -2.58
C GLY A 49 -18.33 -3.39 -1.76
N LEU A 50 -17.98 -4.54 -2.39
CA LEU A 50 -17.58 -5.74 -1.66
C LEU A 50 -16.25 -5.50 -0.89
N TYR A 51 -15.28 -4.83 -1.51
CA TYR A 51 -14.01 -4.51 -0.88
C TYR A 51 -14.20 -3.66 0.39
N GLU A 52 -14.99 -2.59 0.31
CA GLU A 52 -15.32 -1.74 1.46
C GLU A 52 -16.07 -2.51 2.53
N GLN A 53 -17.07 -3.30 2.16
CA GLN A 53 -17.83 -4.09 3.12
C GLN A 53 -16.94 -5.10 3.84
N LEU A 54 -15.99 -5.75 3.14
CA LEU A 54 -15.09 -6.75 3.70
C LEU A 54 -14.07 -6.09 4.63
N PHE A 55 -13.25 -5.18 4.10
CA PHE A 55 -12.10 -4.65 4.82
C PHE A 55 -12.44 -3.51 5.78
N TYR A 56 -13.41 -2.65 5.44
CA TYR A 56 -13.73 -1.47 6.25
C TYR A 56 -14.93 -1.69 7.16
N ASP A 57 -16.04 -2.26 6.65
CA ASP A 57 -17.22 -2.47 7.48
C ASP A 57 -17.03 -3.66 8.44
N ARG A 58 -16.46 -4.78 7.97
CA ARG A 58 -16.31 -6.01 8.77
C ARG A 58 -15.00 -6.05 9.53
N LEU A 59 -13.86 -5.84 8.88
CA LEU A 59 -12.53 -5.97 9.48
C LEU A 59 -11.99 -4.66 10.05
N LYS A 60 -12.70 -3.54 9.89
CA LYS A 60 -12.37 -2.24 10.49
C LYS A 60 -10.97 -1.73 10.13
N CYS A 61 -10.58 -1.87 8.85
CA CYS A 61 -9.34 -1.29 8.35
C CYS A 61 -9.36 0.24 8.51
N SER A 62 -8.26 0.79 9.01
CA SER A 62 -8.12 2.24 9.25
C SER A 62 -6.87 2.84 8.58
N SER A 63 -6.11 2.03 7.83
CA SER A 63 -4.78 2.43 7.36
C SER A 63 -4.76 3.61 6.40
N PRO A 64 -5.62 3.70 5.38
CA PRO A 64 -5.56 4.84 4.47
C PRO A 64 -5.69 6.17 5.19
N ARG A 65 -6.73 6.32 6.00
CA ARG A 65 -6.95 7.53 6.79
C ARG A 65 -5.80 7.80 7.77
N LYS A 66 -5.36 6.76 8.51
CA LYS A 66 -4.29 6.89 9.51
C LYS A 66 -2.99 7.36 8.88
N VAL A 67 -2.58 6.77 7.75
CA VAL A 67 -1.33 7.13 7.08
C VAL A 67 -1.43 8.51 6.42
N ALA A 68 -2.57 8.84 5.80
CA ALA A 68 -2.80 10.16 5.22
C ALA A 68 -2.74 11.28 6.28
N ASP A 69 -3.38 11.08 7.44
CA ASP A 69 -3.35 12.03 8.55
C ASP A 69 -1.93 12.22 9.10
N ILE A 70 -1.16 11.14 9.26
CA ILE A 70 0.23 11.19 9.72
C ILE A 70 1.13 11.89 8.69
N LEU A 71 0.98 11.58 7.40
CA LEU A 71 1.73 12.25 6.34
C LEU A 71 1.49 13.76 6.38
N LYS A 72 0.22 14.18 6.41
CA LYS A 72 -0.13 15.60 6.53
C LYS A 72 0.51 16.25 7.76
N GLN A 73 0.40 15.64 8.94
CA GLN A 73 0.98 16.14 10.16
C GLN A 73 2.51 16.27 10.09
N SER A 74 3.18 15.28 9.47
CA SER A 74 4.64 15.30 9.30
C SER A 74 5.10 16.42 8.38
N LEU A 75 4.37 16.69 7.29
CA LEU A 75 4.63 17.80 6.37
C LEU A 75 4.41 19.15 7.07
N ASP A 76 3.28 19.34 7.71
CA ASP A 76 2.94 20.59 8.42
C ASP A 76 3.97 20.90 9.52
N ALA A 77 4.53 19.90 10.18
CA ALA A 77 5.53 20.08 11.25
C ALA A 77 6.85 20.69 10.76
N VAL A 78 7.16 20.55 9.46
CA VAL A 78 8.36 21.12 8.83
C VAL A 78 8.03 22.31 7.92
N GLY A 79 6.75 22.74 7.87
CA GLY A 79 6.32 23.87 7.06
C GLY A 79 6.10 23.53 5.58
N GLU A 80 6.02 22.25 5.25
CA GLU A 80 5.63 21.77 3.93
C GLU A 80 4.14 21.38 3.91
N HIS A 81 3.51 21.38 2.73
CA HIS A 81 2.07 21.15 2.63
C HIS A 81 1.71 20.16 1.55
N LEU A 82 0.80 19.25 1.87
CA LEU A 82 0.32 18.24 0.92
C LEU A 82 -0.33 18.88 -0.33
N THR A 83 -0.85 20.10 -0.18
CA THR A 83 -1.43 20.88 -1.27
C THR A 83 -0.43 21.27 -2.38
N GLU A 84 0.86 21.17 -2.11
CA GLU A 84 1.95 21.49 -3.05
C GLU A 84 2.58 20.22 -3.66
N MET A 85 2.17 19.04 -3.19
CA MET A 85 2.77 17.75 -3.56
C MET A 85 2.13 17.12 -4.79
N ARG A 86 2.97 16.42 -5.55
CA ARG A 86 2.58 15.46 -6.59
C ARG A 86 2.81 14.07 -6.01
N VAL A 87 1.73 13.37 -5.74
CA VAL A 87 1.75 12.10 -5.01
C VAL A 87 1.56 10.94 -5.97
N LEU A 88 2.42 9.93 -5.87
CA LEU A 88 2.28 8.62 -6.49
C LEU A 88 1.75 7.63 -5.45
N ASP A 89 0.59 7.03 -5.70
CA ASP A 89 -0.01 6.01 -4.85
C ASP A 89 0.22 4.63 -5.47
N LEU A 90 1.15 3.86 -4.89
CA LEU A 90 1.57 2.54 -5.38
C LEU A 90 0.76 1.44 -4.67
N GLY A 91 0.04 0.65 -5.47
CA GLY A 91 -1.00 -0.26 -5.00
C GLY A 91 -2.31 0.48 -4.71
N ALA A 92 -2.69 1.37 -5.62
CA ALA A 92 -3.80 2.32 -5.47
C ALA A 92 -5.17 1.64 -5.28
N GLY A 93 -5.32 0.39 -5.73
CA GLY A 93 -6.55 -0.37 -5.58
C GLY A 93 -7.77 0.37 -6.13
N ASN A 94 -8.87 0.32 -5.41
CA ASN A 94 -10.08 1.05 -5.77
C ASN A 94 -10.11 2.52 -5.31
N GLY A 95 -8.94 3.08 -4.94
CA GLY A 95 -8.76 4.51 -4.70
C GLY A 95 -9.07 5.02 -3.29
N ILE A 96 -9.16 4.15 -2.28
CA ILE A 96 -9.46 4.59 -0.91
C ILE A 96 -8.33 5.46 -0.34
N MET A 97 -7.06 5.09 -0.55
CA MET A 97 -5.94 5.94 -0.12
C MET A 97 -5.95 7.28 -0.86
N GLY A 98 -6.22 7.24 -2.16
CA GLY A 98 -6.36 8.45 -2.97
C GLY A 98 -7.46 9.38 -2.46
N GLU A 99 -8.61 8.84 -2.03
CA GLU A 99 -9.71 9.63 -1.44
C GLU A 99 -9.27 10.35 -0.16
N GLU A 100 -8.53 9.69 0.74
CA GLU A 100 -8.02 10.30 1.97
C GLU A 100 -6.95 11.37 1.67
N ILE A 101 -6.04 11.13 0.74
CA ILE A 101 -5.05 12.13 0.29
C ILE A 101 -5.74 13.33 -0.38
N LYS A 102 -6.75 13.08 -1.22
CA LYS A 102 -7.52 14.14 -1.89
C LYS A 102 -8.27 15.02 -0.89
N ALA A 103 -8.77 14.43 0.20
CA ALA A 103 -9.43 15.17 1.27
C ALA A 103 -8.50 16.18 1.98
N HIS A 104 -7.18 15.95 1.95
CA HIS A 104 -6.17 16.89 2.43
C HIS A 104 -5.72 17.92 1.38
N GLY A 105 -6.31 17.91 0.19
CA GLY A 105 -6.13 18.96 -0.82
C GLY A 105 -4.89 18.80 -1.68
N VAL A 106 -4.39 17.57 -1.89
CA VAL A 106 -3.21 17.31 -2.74
C VAL A 106 -3.32 17.97 -4.12
N SER A 107 -2.20 18.50 -4.60
CA SER A 107 -2.12 19.22 -5.90
C SER A 107 -2.31 18.26 -7.08
N ARG A 108 -1.57 17.16 -7.11
CA ARG A 108 -1.62 16.13 -8.13
C ARG A 108 -1.55 14.74 -7.49
N LEU A 109 -2.33 13.81 -8.01
CA LEU A 109 -2.41 12.46 -7.47
C LEU A 109 -2.49 11.44 -8.60
N VAL A 110 -1.52 10.54 -8.67
CA VAL A 110 -1.43 9.47 -9.67
C VAL A 110 -1.55 8.12 -8.97
N GLY A 111 -2.48 7.29 -9.44
CA GLY A 111 -2.64 5.92 -8.96
C GLY A 111 -1.90 4.92 -9.84
N ILE A 112 -1.28 3.93 -9.22
CA ILE A 112 -0.68 2.79 -9.92
C ILE A 112 -1.12 1.49 -9.26
N ASP A 113 -1.53 0.53 -10.08
CA ASP A 113 -1.82 -0.84 -9.67
C ASP A 113 -1.45 -1.80 -10.79
N ILE A 114 -1.29 -3.08 -10.45
CA ILE A 114 -1.05 -4.14 -11.43
C ILE A 114 -2.36 -4.77 -11.92
N ILE A 115 -3.47 -4.56 -11.21
CA ILE A 115 -4.77 -5.22 -11.42
C ILE A 115 -5.69 -4.29 -12.23
N PRO A 116 -6.10 -4.64 -13.47
CA PRO A 116 -7.02 -3.82 -14.28
C PRO A 116 -8.38 -3.58 -13.61
N GLU A 117 -8.87 -4.54 -12.83
CA GLU A 117 -10.12 -4.46 -12.08
C GLU A 117 -10.05 -3.40 -10.98
N ALA A 118 -8.86 -3.14 -10.42
CA ALA A 118 -8.64 -2.07 -9.44
C ALA A 118 -8.92 -0.71 -10.07
N LYS A 119 -8.39 -0.43 -11.27
CA LYS A 119 -8.67 0.80 -12.03
C LYS A 119 -10.16 0.94 -12.33
N THR A 120 -10.78 -0.13 -12.81
CA THR A 120 -12.22 -0.15 -13.13
C THR A 120 -13.06 0.15 -11.88
N ALA A 121 -12.74 -0.48 -10.75
CA ALA A 121 -13.39 -0.25 -9.48
C ALA A 121 -13.18 1.18 -8.97
N CYS A 122 -11.96 1.71 -9.11
CA CYS A 122 -11.65 3.08 -8.73
C CYS A 122 -12.52 4.10 -9.50
N PHE A 123 -12.60 3.98 -10.82
CA PHE A 123 -13.41 4.91 -11.63
C PHE A 123 -14.91 4.75 -11.39
N ARG A 124 -15.38 3.55 -11.03
CA ARG A 124 -16.77 3.30 -10.67
C ARG A 124 -17.12 3.91 -9.30
N ASP A 125 -16.26 3.70 -8.29
CA ASP A 125 -16.58 3.96 -6.89
C ASP A 125 -16.10 5.35 -6.44
N ARG A 126 -15.00 5.85 -7.04
CA ARG A 126 -14.32 7.13 -6.73
C ARG A 126 -13.91 7.87 -7.99
N PRO A 127 -14.88 8.27 -8.82
CA PRO A 127 -14.58 8.98 -10.06
C PRO A 127 -13.80 10.27 -9.76
N ALA A 128 -12.78 10.54 -10.56
CA ALA A 128 -11.93 11.73 -10.45
C ALA A 128 -11.12 11.86 -9.13
N VAL A 129 -10.85 10.76 -8.42
CA VAL A 129 -9.96 10.79 -7.26
C VAL A 129 -8.51 10.97 -7.68
N TYR A 130 -8.06 10.27 -8.73
CA TYR A 130 -6.74 10.45 -9.33
C TYR A 130 -6.80 11.35 -10.56
N ASP A 131 -5.73 12.10 -10.80
CA ASP A 131 -5.53 12.87 -12.04
C ASP A 131 -5.23 11.90 -13.20
N ASP A 132 -4.50 10.81 -12.92
CA ASP A 132 -4.37 9.67 -13.83
C ASP A 132 -4.19 8.35 -13.04
N TYR A 133 -4.41 7.22 -13.72
CA TYR A 133 -4.32 5.89 -13.11
C TYR A 133 -3.74 4.89 -14.13
N TYR A 134 -2.56 4.34 -13.83
CA TYR A 134 -1.85 3.42 -14.70
C TYR A 134 -1.92 1.98 -14.20
N ILE A 135 -2.06 1.04 -15.14
CA ILE A 135 -1.90 -0.39 -14.86
C ILE A 135 -0.51 -0.78 -15.30
N VAL A 136 0.39 -0.96 -14.32
CA VAL A 136 1.83 -1.14 -14.56
C VAL A 136 2.43 -2.12 -13.56
N ASP A 137 3.24 -3.05 -14.06
CA ASP A 137 4.04 -3.96 -13.23
C ASP A 137 5.39 -3.32 -12.86
N PHE A 138 5.52 -2.83 -11.64
CA PHE A 138 6.76 -2.23 -11.13
C PHE A 138 7.94 -3.21 -11.02
N MET A 139 7.71 -4.51 -11.19
CA MET A 139 8.78 -5.50 -11.33
C MET A 139 9.40 -5.52 -12.73
N LYS A 140 8.69 -4.99 -13.74
CA LYS A 140 9.01 -5.11 -15.17
C LYS A 140 8.74 -3.84 -15.96
N LEU A 141 9.02 -2.67 -15.36
CA LEU A 141 8.82 -1.37 -16.02
C LEU A 141 9.53 -1.30 -17.37
N THR A 142 8.78 -0.97 -18.41
CA THR A 142 9.34 -0.59 -19.71
C THR A 142 9.91 0.83 -19.66
N ASN A 143 10.73 1.20 -20.64
CA ASN A 143 11.27 2.57 -20.73
C ASN A 143 10.14 3.60 -20.90
N GLU A 144 9.12 3.30 -21.70
CA GLU A 144 7.97 4.19 -21.95
C GLU A 144 7.15 4.42 -20.68
N GLU A 145 6.89 3.35 -19.90
CA GLU A 145 6.20 3.46 -18.61
C GLU A 145 7.02 4.29 -17.62
N ARG A 146 8.34 4.07 -17.59
CA ARG A 146 9.25 4.84 -16.75
C ARG A 146 9.22 6.32 -17.11
N GLU A 147 9.38 6.67 -18.38
CA GLU A 147 9.34 8.05 -18.88
C GLU A 147 7.98 8.70 -18.56
N THR A 148 6.89 7.96 -18.71
CA THR A 148 5.53 8.42 -18.38
C THR A 148 5.42 8.79 -16.91
N ILE A 149 5.89 7.92 -15.99
CA ILE A 149 5.82 8.18 -14.55
C ILE A 149 6.80 9.30 -14.14
N ASP A 150 8.02 9.32 -14.69
CA ASP A 150 9.02 10.38 -14.43
C ASP A 150 8.50 11.77 -14.84
N SER A 151 7.67 11.86 -15.89
CA SER A 151 7.08 13.12 -16.34
C SER A 151 6.20 13.79 -15.28
N TRP A 152 5.68 13.04 -14.31
CA TRP A 152 4.92 13.57 -13.19
C TRP A 152 5.78 14.29 -12.15
N SER A 153 7.10 14.05 -12.14
CA SER A 153 8.05 14.67 -11.18
C SER A 153 7.58 14.52 -9.73
N ILE A 154 7.50 13.28 -9.27
CA ILE A 154 6.86 12.88 -8.01
C ILE A 154 7.59 13.44 -6.78
N ASP A 155 6.85 14.12 -5.91
CA ASP A 155 7.33 14.66 -4.63
C ASP A 155 7.09 13.70 -3.46
N CYS A 156 6.07 12.84 -3.55
CA CYS A 156 5.71 11.93 -2.48
C CYS A 156 5.23 10.58 -3.02
N LEU A 157 5.71 9.49 -2.41
CA LEU A 157 5.21 8.13 -2.63
C LEU A 157 4.33 7.71 -1.46
N THR A 158 3.13 7.18 -1.76
CA THR A 158 2.33 6.43 -0.80
C THR A 158 2.22 4.96 -1.20
N SER A 159 2.22 4.05 -0.22
CA SER A 159 1.90 2.63 -0.43
C SER A 159 1.25 2.07 0.84
N VAL A 160 -0.05 1.88 0.81
CA VAL A 160 -0.83 1.64 2.03
C VAL A 160 -1.69 0.38 1.90
N ALA A 161 -1.53 -0.52 2.87
CA ALA A 161 -2.18 -1.83 2.93
C ALA A 161 -1.86 -2.72 1.70
N ALA A 162 -0.66 -2.58 1.14
CA ALA A 162 -0.25 -3.22 -0.10
C ALA A 162 1.15 -3.86 -0.03
N LEU A 163 2.00 -3.52 0.96
CA LEU A 163 3.35 -4.07 1.05
C LEU A 163 3.35 -5.49 1.65
N GLY A 164 4.06 -6.39 0.99
CA GLY A 164 4.26 -7.78 1.43
C GLY A 164 3.16 -8.74 0.97
N PHE A 165 3.15 -9.97 1.51
CA PHE A 165 2.19 -11.03 1.22
C PHE A 165 2.03 -11.42 -0.26
N GLY A 166 3.04 -11.13 -1.09
CA GLY A 166 2.97 -11.37 -2.53
C GLY A 166 2.34 -10.25 -3.35
N ASP A 167 1.79 -9.21 -2.72
CA ASP A 167 1.19 -8.05 -3.42
C ASP A 167 2.28 -7.13 -3.97
N ILE A 168 2.90 -6.28 -3.13
CA ILE A 168 4.02 -5.44 -3.53
C ILE A 168 5.31 -5.93 -2.85
N PRO A 169 6.24 -6.57 -3.57
CA PRO A 169 7.50 -7.04 -3.02
C PRO A 169 8.52 -5.88 -2.86
N PRO A 170 9.63 -6.09 -2.10
CA PRO A 170 10.66 -5.07 -1.89
C PRO A 170 11.17 -4.41 -3.18
N LYS A 171 11.32 -5.18 -4.26
CA LYS A 171 11.79 -4.65 -5.55
C LYS A 171 10.81 -3.68 -6.19
N ALA A 172 9.50 -3.98 -6.15
CA ALA A 172 8.49 -3.05 -6.69
C ALA A 172 8.41 -1.77 -5.85
N PHE A 173 8.46 -1.88 -4.53
CA PHE A 173 8.52 -0.72 -3.63
C PHE A 173 9.79 0.10 -3.85
N PHE A 174 10.95 -0.55 -4.02
CA PHE A 174 12.20 0.11 -4.36
C PHE A 174 12.11 0.90 -5.67
N GLN A 175 11.49 0.33 -6.72
CA GLN A 175 11.25 1.06 -7.97
C GLN A 175 10.35 2.29 -7.74
N GLY A 176 9.36 2.20 -6.87
CA GLY A 176 8.54 3.35 -6.47
C GLY A 176 9.37 4.48 -5.84
N LEU A 177 10.32 4.11 -4.96
CA LEU A 177 11.23 5.07 -4.33
C LEU A 177 12.14 5.80 -5.33
N GLN A 178 12.46 5.17 -6.48
CA GLN A 178 13.30 5.80 -7.50
C GLN A 178 12.62 7.01 -8.15
N PHE A 179 11.29 7.01 -8.27
CA PHE A 179 10.53 8.12 -8.83
C PHE A 179 10.41 9.32 -7.87
N VAL A 180 10.64 9.14 -6.58
CA VAL A 180 10.60 10.23 -5.61
C VAL A 180 11.86 11.08 -5.72
N GLN A 181 11.71 12.39 -5.85
CA GLN A 181 12.84 13.32 -5.88
C GLN A 181 13.62 13.31 -4.55
N THR A 182 14.89 13.69 -4.59
CA THR A 182 15.65 13.97 -3.37
C THR A 182 15.01 15.13 -2.62
N GLY A 183 14.81 14.98 -1.32
CA GLY A 183 14.01 15.87 -0.48
C GLY A 183 12.52 15.53 -0.46
N GLY A 184 12.07 14.63 -1.32
CA GLY A 184 10.68 14.20 -1.36
C GLY A 184 10.32 13.21 -0.24
N TRP A 185 9.04 12.87 -0.15
CA TRP A 185 8.46 12.14 0.98
C TRP A 185 8.04 10.72 0.61
N VAL A 186 7.98 9.89 1.62
CA VAL A 186 7.50 8.50 1.50
C VAL A 186 6.60 8.20 2.70
N ALA A 187 5.37 7.76 2.44
CA ALA A 187 4.44 7.34 3.48
C ALA A 187 3.91 5.95 3.16
N PHE A 188 4.11 5.02 4.06
CA PHE A 188 3.66 3.65 3.88
C PHE A 188 3.29 3.00 5.21
N ASN A 189 2.60 1.87 5.13
CA ASN A 189 2.46 1.01 6.28
C ASN A 189 2.94 -0.40 5.97
N ILE A 190 3.43 -1.07 7.00
CA ILE A 190 3.94 -2.43 6.89
C ILE A 190 3.57 -3.23 8.14
N LYS A 191 3.23 -4.50 7.97
CA LYS A 191 2.95 -5.39 9.11
C LYS A 191 4.17 -5.50 9.99
N GLU A 192 3.96 -5.49 11.31
CA GLU A 192 5.06 -5.52 12.29
C GLU A 192 6.03 -6.69 12.09
N THR A 193 5.52 -7.84 11.64
CA THR A 193 6.35 -9.03 11.38
C THR A 193 7.36 -8.85 10.24
N PHE A 194 7.10 -7.94 9.28
CA PHE A 194 8.05 -7.62 8.21
C PHE A 194 9.17 -6.67 8.63
N LEU A 195 9.17 -6.18 9.86
CA LEU A 195 10.29 -5.43 10.45
C LEU A 195 11.05 -6.26 11.48
N ASP A 196 10.62 -7.50 11.72
CA ASP A 196 11.29 -8.44 12.61
C ASP A 196 12.56 -9.03 11.96
N ASN A 197 13.53 -9.45 12.78
CA ASN A 197 14.74 -10.11 12.30
C ASN A 197 14.48 -11.48 11.64
N SER A 198 13.34 -12.10 11.92
CA SER A 198 12.90 -13.35 11.31
C SER A 198 12.26 -13.17 9.93
N ASP A 199 12.07 -11.93 9.47
CA ASP A 199 11.51 -11.66 8.15
C ASP A 199 12.37 -12.24 7.02
N ARG A 200 11.76 -13.05 6.15
CA ARG A 200 12.39 -13.64 4.98
C ARG A 200 11.96 -13.00 3.66
N SER A 201 11.05 -12.02 3.71
CA SER A 201 10.61 -11.29 2.52
C SER A 201 11.66 -10.31 1.99
N GLY A 202 12.62 -9.94 2.84
CA GLY A 202 13.64 -8.94 2.58
C GLY A 202 13.24 -7.51 2.98
N PHE A 203 12.00 -7.24 3.39
CA PHE A 203 11.56 -5.91 3.80
C PHE A 203 12.30 -5.40 5.05
N SER A 204 12.48 -6.24 6.07
CA SER A 204 13.20 -5.85 7.29
C SER A 204 14.60 -5.33 6.98
N LYS A 205 15.35 -6.10 6.18
CA LYS A 205 16.71 -5.76 5.77
C LYS A 205 16.72 -4.48 4.93
N PHE A 206 15.87 -4.42 3.93
CA PHE A 206 15.79 -3.31 2.99
C PHE A 206 15.45 -1.98 3.68
N ILE A 207 14.40 -1.94 4.50
CA ILE A 207 13.99 -0.72 5.20
C ILE A 207 15.06 -0.29 6.21
N ARG A 208 15.66 -1.23 6.94
CA ARG A 208 16.74 -0.94 7.89
C ARG A 208 17.93 -0.30 7.21
N GLU A 209 18.39 -0.87 6.07
CA GLU A 209 19.52 -0.33 5.33
C GLU A 209 19.22 1.03 4.71
N LEU A 210 18.00 1.29 4.24
CA LEU A 210 17.60 2.62 3.78
C LEU A 210 17.73 3.68 4.88
N ILE A 211 17.43 3.31 6.13
CA ILE A 211 17.52 4.21 7.28
C ILE A 211 18.98 4.37 7.72
N PHE A 212 19.74 3.27 7.92
CA PHE A 212 21.11 3.33 8.42
C PHE A 212 22.11 3.92 7.43
N SER A 213 21.83 3.78 6.13
CA SER A 213 22.60 4.46 5.07
C SER A 213 22.11 5.89 4.80
N GLU A 214 21.21 6.41 5.62
CA GLU A 214 20.68 7.78 5.57
C GLU A 214 19.98 8.14 4.25
N TYR A 215 19.53 7.14 3.46
CA TYR A 215 18.69 7.39 2.28
C TYR A 215 17.27 7.83 2.66
N LEU A 216 16.77 7.33 3.79
CA LEU A 216 15.49 7.74 4.37
C LEU A 216 15.70 8.28 5.79
N ASN A 217 15.27 9.52 6.01
CA ASN A 217 15.15 10.13 7.33
C ASN A 217 13.74 9.96 7.85
N ILE A 218 13.57 9.22 8.95
CA ILE A 218 12.26 8.94 9.53
C ILE A 218 11.75 10.16 10.30
N HIS A 219 10.60 10.69 9.89
CA HIS A 219 9.88 11.73 10.57
C HIS A 219 8.81 11.20 11.51
N HIS A 220 8.18 10.06 11.14
CA HIS A 220 7.17 9.42 11.97
C HIS A 220 7.24 7.90 11.85
N LEU A 221 7.15 7.22 13.00
CA LEU A 221 7.04 5.77 13.10
C LEU A 221 6.05 5.45 14.22
N GLU A 222 4.91 4.86 13.88
CA GLU A 222 3.87 4.54 14.85
C GLU A 222 3.31 3.14 14.63
N ARG A 223 3.28 2.35 15.71
CA ARG A 223 2.56 1.07 15.75
C ARG A 223 1.09 1.33 16.01
N TYR A 224 0.22 0.87 15.11
CA TYR A 224 -1.23 1.07 15.23
C TYR A 224 -2.00 -0.18 14.80
N ARG A 225 -3.29 -0.25 15.17
CA ARG A 225 -4.17 -1.31 14.70
C ARG A 225 -4.57 -1.05 13.25
N HIS A 226 -4.04 -1.85 12.34
CA HIS A 226 -4.40 -1.83 10.92
C HIS A 226 -5.85 -2.24 10.69
N ARG A 227 -6.23 -3.43 11.15
CA ARG A 227 -7.58 -4.00 11.07
C ARG A 227 -7.78 -5.11 12.10
N LEU A 228 -8.95 -5.71 12.09
CA LEU A 228 -9.21 -6.96 12.84
C LEU A 228 -8.90 -8.18 11.98
N SER A 229 -8.55 -9.30 12.61
CA SER A 229 -8.57 -10.62 12.01
C SER A 229 -10.01 -11.11 11.82
N ILE A 230 -10.20 -12.26 11.16
CA ILE A 230 -11.53 -12.85 10.99
C ILE A 230 -12.16 -13.29 12.31
N GLU A 231 -11.35 -13.56 13.34
CA GLU A 231 -11.77 -13.89 14.72
C GLU A 231 -12.00 -12.63 15.57
N GLY A 232 -11.71 -11.43 15.04
CA GLY A 232 -11.88 -10.16 15.76
C GLY A 232 -10.64 -9.73 16.58
N ALA A 233 -9.50 -10.43 16.47
CA ALA A 233 -8.26 -10.01 17.10
C ALA A 233 -7.62 -8.83 16.35
N PRO A 234 -6.96 -7.88 17.04
CA PRO A 234 -6.31 -6.76 16.40
C PRO A 234 -5.04 -7.21 15.65
N LEU A 235 -4.89 -6.74 14.41
CA LEU A 235 -3.67 -6.87 13.61
C LEU A 235 -2.93 -5.54 13.59
N TYR A 236 -1.65 -5.57 13.94
CA TYR A 236 -0.85 -4.35 14.08
C TYR A 236 0.13 -4.18 12.93
N TYR A 237 0.26 -2.93 12.52
CA TYR A 237 1.19 -2.45 11.50
C TYR A 237 1.95 -1.24 12.02
N PHE A 238 3.09 -0.94 11.41
CA PHE A 238 3.75 0.33 11.55
C PHE A 238 3.34 1.26 10.40
N ALA A 239 2.94 2.49 10.73
CA ALA A 239 2.88 3.60 9.81
C ALA A 239 4.24 4.30 9.83
N VAL A 240 4.79 4.54 8.65
CA VAL A 240 6.09 5.16 8.47
C VAL A 240 5.93 6.36 7.56
N VAL A 241 6.44 7.51 8.00
CA VAL A 241 6.63 8.69 7.14
C VAL A 241 8.10 9.09 7.20
N ALA A 242 8.72 9.19 6.04
CA ALA A 242 10.12 9.49 5.90
C ALA A 242 10.37 10.48 4.77
N GLN A 243 11.50 11.18 4.83
CA GLN A 243 12.01 12.02 3.75
C GLN A 243 13.18 11.33 3.05
N LYS A 244 13.20 11.36 1.72
CA LYS A 244 14.29 10.83 0.92
C LYS A 244 15.44 11.84 0.86
N ASN A 245 16.56 11.54 1.53
CA ASN A 245 17.69 12.48 1.66
C ASN A 245 18.62 12.50 0.44
N ALA A 246 18.71 11.39 -0.29
CA ALA A 246 19.63 11.25 -1.41
C ALA A 246 19.08 10.31 -2.50
N ALA A 247 19.66 10.38 -3.70
CA ALA A 247 19.41 9.39 -4.73
C ALA A 247 19.90 8.01 -4.28
N ILE A 248 19.03 7.01 -4.35
CA ILE A 248 19.33 5.63 -3.95
C ILE A 248 19.94 4.93 -5.18
N PRO A 249 21.15 4.31 -5.07
CA PRO A 249 21.76 3.60 -6.19
C PRO A 249 20.85 2.48 -6.74
N GLU A 250 20.82 2.29 -8.05
CA GLU A 250 19.97 1.28 -8.69
C GLU A 250 20.24 -0.15 -8.20
N ASP A 251 21.48 -0.46 -7.87
CA ASP A 251 21.93 -1.76 -7.36
C ASP A 251 21.82 -1.90 -5.82
N PHE A 252 21.27 -0.90 -5.13
CA PHE A 252 21.21 -0.85 -3.67
C PHE A 252 20.47 -2.07 -3.09
N LEU A 253 19.25 -2.34 -3.55
CA LEU A 253 18.46 -3.46 -3.04
C LEU A 253 19.17 -4.81 -3.27
N GLU A 254 19.77 -5.00 -4.44
CA GLU A 254 20.49 -6.23 -4.77
C GLU A 254 21.68 -6.44 -3.83
N LYS A 255 22.44 -5.38 -3.55
CA LYS A 255 23.56 -5.41 -2.59
C LYS A 255 23.08 -5.74 -1.18
N VAL A 256 21.99 -5.12 -0.74
CA VAL A 256 21.40 -5.39 0.59
C VAL A 256 20.99 -6.85 0.72
N LEU A 257 20.29 -7.39 -0.25
CA LEU A 257 19.80 -8.78 -0.17
C LEU A 257 20.95 -9.79 -0.24
N LYS A 258 21.97 -9.56 -1.09
CA LYS A 258 23.17 -10.43 -1.20
C LYS A 258 24.07 -10.43 0.04
N SER A 259 24.21 -9.30 0.73
CA SER A 259 25.08 -9.21 1.91
C SER A 259 24.65 -10.16 3.05
N TYR A 260 23.40 -10.55 3.09
CA TYR A 260 22.83 -11.42 4.12
C TYR A 260 22.81 -12.92 3.73
N GLU A 261 22.99 -13.26 2.43
CA GLU A 261 23.17 -14.66 2.01
C GLU A 261 24.56 -15.21 2.37
N ILE A 262 25.51 -14.33 2.72
CA ILE A 262 26.91 -14.68 3.08
C ILE A 262 27.05 -14.94 4.60
N GLU A 263 26.06 -14.54 5.41
CA GLU A 263 26.11 -14.68 6.88
C GLU A 263 25.37 -15.93 7.41
N GLU A 264 24.72 -16.73 6.55
CA GLU A 264 24.16 -18.05 6.87
C GLU A 264 25.16 -19.19 6.51
#